data_e3180927a0bf8db74992d3ae08945855
#
_entry.id   e3180927a0bf8db74992d3ae08945855
#
_cell.length_a   1.000
_cell.length_b   1.000
_cell.length_c   1.000
_cell.angle_alpha   90.00
_cell.angle_beta   90.00
_cell.angle_gamma   90.00
#
_symmetry.space_group_name_H-M   'P 1'
#
loop_
_entity.id
_entity.type
_entity.pdbx_description
1 polymer ?
#
loop_
_entity_poly.entity_id
_entity_poly.type
_entity_poly.pdbx_seq_one_letter_code
_entity_poly.pdbx_strand_id
1 'polypeptide(L)'
;MNADGLSALQTCDQIIRLKIPNLLRLYLNPFVAQTCVALAEMVWDVWPESKKEGRRSSFLANSGEEALSGALKLARYTQNVRSQNDASITEHRSSATRVLMVDDGSHFRHFAETTIEPDGAYGAYEPISIQFIPEIIALSTAEFITRMEQDKVLAGILVLSPQALRESLRSKELHQTVQRFCSSDHSLMIACLDQDLFLHNATLPKSGLVPDIVVFDESFTRRQVPFGAFTARREIAAQWTVKGMTNFHSTTFQPNTVSTMHFLKCLQEHSEAFYTQLQQAVKPLLVDHDLLYSTFRDLFSSSLAKVISLAGYDQEDVTACGHYVRVGNKLVFDGVGGVACSLRGHNPADWAKEIKEMDAVEDIRGEVEQRLTTLTGLPHHVPAVSGAAAAEHAIKLALAAQPSRSMIVAFHGGFGGKTLLALSGTAKNYYRTNLDPLYANVVYLNPFADDAATQLEQIASTTPIAVIQLELIQGVGGVREIPDSLLDCIEEIRQRTGAFLFVDEIQTGMFRT
;
A
#
# COMPACT_ATOMS: atom_id res chain seq x y z
N MET A 1 -27.02 10.49 7.76
CA MET A 1 -25.68 11.05 8.04
C MET A 1 -25.85 12.19 9.02
N ASN A 2 -25.11 12.21 10.13
CA ASN A 2 -25.19 13.31 11.10
C ASN A 2 -24.68 14.60 10.43
N ALA A 3 -25.50 15.63 10.41
CA ALA A 3 -25.28 16.90 9.70
C ALA A 3 -24.11 17.75 10.24
N ASP A 4 -23.43 17.34 11.31
CA ASP A 4 -22.46 18.16 12.03
C ASP A 4 -21.01 17.61 11.99
N GLY A 5 -20.70 16.61 11.17
CA GLY A 5 -19.37 16.03 11.07
C GLY A 5 -18.55 16.57 9.90
N LEU A 6 -17.21 16.63 10.06
CA LEU A 6 -16.28 16.96 8.99
C LEU A 6 -16.45 16.01 7.79
N SER A 7 -16.75 16.55 6.62
CA SER A 7 -16.94 15.81 5.38
C SER A 7 -15.68 15.90 4.49
N ALA A 8 -15.34 14.79 3.83
CA ALA A 8 -14.31 14.81 2.78
C ALA A 8 -14.67 15.78 1.65
N LEU A 9 -15.94 15.97 1.35
CA LEU A 9 -16.43 16.93 0.36
C LEU A 9 -16.05 18.37 0.72
N GLN A 10 -16.11 18.75 2.00
CA GLN A 10 -15.64 20.07 2.47
C GLN A 10 -14.13 20.25 2.25
N THR A 11 -13.36 19.16 2.36
CA THR A 11 -11.91 19.20 2.06
C THR A 11 -11.68 19.37 0.57
N CYS A 12 -12.41 18.67 -0.28
CA CYS A 12 -12.36 18.85 -1.74
C CYS A 12 -12.74 20.28 -2.15
N ASP A 13 -13.81 20.83 -1.63
CA ASP A 13 -14.25 22.20 -1.90
C ASP A 13 -13.17 23.23 -1.50
N GLN A 14 -12.50 23.05 -0.36
CA GLN A 14 -11.39 23.89 0.05
C GLN A 14 -10.20 23.82 -0.91
N ILE A 15 -9.81 22.61 -1.36
CA ILE A 15 -8.73 22.40 -2.32
C ILE A 15 -9.02 23.11 -3.64
N ILE A 16 -10.26 22.99 -4.15
CA ILE A 16 -10.69 23.63 -5.38
C ILE A 16 -10.61 25.16 -5.25
N ARG A 17 -11.15 25.72 -4.18
CA ARG A 17 -11.16 27.17 -3.95
C ARG A 17 -9.76 27.75 -3.83
N LEU A 18 -8.85 27.05 -3.17
CA LEU A 18 -7.46 27.47 -2.99
C LEU A 18 -6.56 27.06 -4.17
N LYS A 19 -7.10 26.34 -5.15
CA LYS A 19 -6.35 25.83 -6.32
C LYS A 19 -5.13 25.00 -5.93
N ILE A 20 -5.23 24.22 -4.85
CA ILE A 20 -4.13 23.39 -4.36
C ILE A 20 -3.98 22.19 -5.30
N PRO A 21 -2.76 21.86 -5.78
CA PRO A 21 -2.55 20.66 -6.59
C PRO A 21 -2.88 19.40 -5.78
N ASN A 22 -3.58 18.42 -6.40
CA ASN A 22 -3.89 17.16 -5.71
C ASN A 22 -2.84 16.08 -5.99
N LEU A 23 -2.70 15.62 -7.23
CA LEU A 23 -1.81 14.52 -7.63
C LEU A 23 -0.55 15.01 -8.36
N LEU A 24 0.02 16.13 -7.94
CA LEU A 24 1.22 16.69 -8.54
C LEU A 24 2.49 16.11 -7.90
N ARG A 25 3.35 15.46 -8.70
CA ARG A 25 4.59 14.83 -8.20
C ARG A 25 5.69 15.83 -7.86
N LEU A 26 5.89 16.82 -8.73
CA LEU A 26 6.91 17.87 -8.52
C LEU A 26 6.32 19.02 -7.71
N TYR A 27 5.90 18.72 -6.51
CA TYR A 27 5.30 19.67 -5.59
C TYR A 27 5.81 19.44 -4.17
N LEU A 28 6.41 20.48 -3.59
CA LEU A 28 6.79 20.48 -2.19
C LEU A 28 5.54 20.69 -1.35
N ASN A 29 4.75 19.65 -1.23
CA ASN A 29 3.42 19.69 -0.63
C ASN A 29 3.51 19.85 0.90
N PRO A 30 3.07 20.98 1.47
CA PRO A 30 3.15 21.21 2.92
C PRO A 30 2.26 20.25 3.71
N PHE A 31 1.13 19.80 3.16
CA PHE A 31 0.24 18.86 3.85
C PHE A 31 0.85 17.47 3.96
N VAL A 32 1.69 17.07 3.01
CA VAL A 32 2.49 15.85 3.08
C VAL A 32 3.51 15.94 4.22
N ALA A 33 4.26 17.03 4.29
CA ALA A 33 5.24 17.25 5.37
C ALA A 33 4.55 17.31 6.74
N GLN A 34 3.43 18.05 6.86
CA GLN A 34 2.62 18.10 8.07
C GLN A 34 2.10 16.72 8.48
N THR A 35 1.64 15.92 7.53
CA THR A 35 1.19 14.55 7.79
C THR A 35 2.32 13.68 8.32
N CYS A 36 3.52 13.74 7.74
CA CYS A 36 4.69 13.01 8.24
C CYS A 36 5.10 13.43 9.66
N VAL A 37 5.02 14.74 9.95
CA VAL A 37 5.23 15.24 11.32
C VAL A 37 4.16 14.69 12.25
N ALA A 38 2.89 14.75 11.88
CA ALA A 38 1.78 14.26 12.69
C ALA A 38 1.93 12.78 13.03
N LEU A 39 2.24 11.94 12.03
CA LEU A 39 2.48 10.50 12.23
C LEU A 39 3.63 10.23 13.19
N ALA A 40 4.73 11.02 13.10
CA ALA A 40 5.86 10.90 14.01
C ALA A 40 5.50 11.32 15.45
N GLU A 41 4.75 12.42 15.61
CA GLU A 41 4.27 12.88 16.92
C GLU A 41 3.26 11.87 17.52
N MET A 42 2.40 11.23 16.72
CA MET A 42 1.51 10.16 17.18
C MET A 42 2.28 8.96 17.72
N VAL A 43 3.38 8.57 17.06
CA VAL A 43 4.27 7.52 17.58
C VAL A 43 4.87 7.94 18.91
N TRP A 44 5.28 9.19 19.07
CA TRP A 44 5.82 9.71 20.34
C TRP A 44 4.78 9.81 21.45
N ASP A 45 3.51 10.01 21.10
CA ASP A 45 2.43 10.04 22.08
C ASP A 45 2.14 8.65 22.63
N VAL A 46 2.10 7.63 21.74
CA VAL A 46 1.89 6.23 22.14
C VAL A 46 3.14 5.63 22.80
N TRP A 47 4.33 5.90 22.25
CA TRP A 47 5.63 5.39 22.73
C TRP A 47 6.61 6.54 23.03
N PRO A 48 6.48 7.21 24.20
CA PRO A 48 7.33 8.36 24.56
C PRO A 48 8.83 8.07 24.54
N GLU A 49 9.22 6.81 24.78
CA GLU A 49 10.61 6.37 24.76
C GLU A 49 11.25 6.50 23.37
N SER A 50 10.44 6.49 22.31
CA SER A 50 10.90 6.64 20.93
C SER A 50 11.36 8.06 20.59
N LYS A 51 11.09 9.06 21.44
CA LYS A 51 11.55 10.46 21.25
C LYS A 51 13.06 10.56 21.12
N LYS A 52 13.81 9.72 21.81
CA LYS A 52 15.29 9.68 21.74
C LYS A 52 15.82 9.27 20.36
N GLU A 53 15.00 8.56 19.56
CA GLU A 53 15.35 8.13 18.20
C GLU A 53 15.12 9.24 17.16
N GLY A 54 14.47 10.34 17.54
CA GLY A 54 14.04 11.40 16.64
C GLY A 54 12.80 11.03 15.84
N ARG A 55 12.36 11.94 14.96
CA ARG A 55 11.22 11.69 14.07
C ARG A 55 11.55 10.63 13.04
N ARG A 56 10.60 9.75 12.79
CA ARG A 56 10.69 8.62 11.85
C ARG A 56 10.41 9.06 10.42
N SER A 57 10.93 8.30 9.46
CA SER A 57 10.54 8.45 8.06
C SER A 57 9.20 7.79 7.79
N SER A 58 8.38 8.43 6.96
CA SER A 58 7.02 7.97 6.66
C SER A 58 6.85 7.64 5.18
N PHE A 59 6.00 6.66 4.91
CA PHE A 59 5.47 6.35 3.60
C PHE A 59 3.94 6.48 3.63
N LEU A 60 3.36 7.13 2.62
CA LEU A 60 1.92 7.31 2.49
C LEU A 60 1.35 6.31 1.48
N ALA A 61 0.29 5.65 1.85
CA ALA A 61 -0.43 4.63 1.09
C ALA A 61 -1.93 4.98 1.00
N ASN A 62 -2.71 4.18 0.27
CA ASN A 62 -4.14 4.42 0.08
C ASN A 62 -5.02 3.65 1.06
N SER A 63 -4.47 2.65 1.75
CA SER A 63 -5.15 1.87 2.78
C SER A 63 -4.16 1.30 3.79
N GLY A 64 -4.68 0.81 4.91
CA GLY A 64 -3.91 0.07 5.91
C GLY A 64 -3.25 -1.19 5.33
N GLU A 65 -3.93 -1.90 4.42
CA GLU A 65 -3.36 -3.08 3.75
C GLU A 65 -2.19 -2.73 2.84
N GLU A 66 -2.29 -1.65 2.03
CA GLU A 66 -1.15 -1.20 1.23
C GLU A 66 0.03 -0.75 2.11
N ALA A 67 -0.27 -0.05 3.21
CA ALA A 67 0.74 0.36 4.17
C ALA A 67 1.42 -0.85 4.84
N LEU A 68 0.65 -1.87 5.23
CA LEU A 68 1.17 -3.11 5.79
C LEU A 68 2.02 -3.88 4.76
N SER A 69 1.56 -3.97 3.52
CA SER A 69 2.34 -4.58 2.42
C SER A 69 3.69 -3.87 2.24
N GLY A 70 3.68 -2.52 2.29
CA GLY A 70 4.90 -1.71 2.26
C GLY A 70 5.82 -1.94 3.45
N ALA A 71 5.27 -1.97 4.66
CA ALA A 71 5.98 -2.22 5.91
C ALA A 71 6.64 -3.62 5.92
N LEU A 72 5.92 -4.65 5.48
CA LEU A 72 6.43 -6.01 5.36
C LEU A 72 7.56 -6.11 4.32
N LYS A 73 7.42 -5.44 3.18
CA LYS A 73 8.49 -5.37 2.18
C LYS A 73 9.75 -4.73 2.73
N LEU A 74 9.61 -3.62 3.46
CA LEU A 74 10.73 -2.94 4.10
C LEU A 74 11.40 -3.84 5.16
N ALA A 75 10.60 -4.53 5.98
CA ALA A 75 11.09 -5.45 6.99
C ALA A 75 11.84 -6.65 6.37
N ARG A 76 11.24 -7.31 5.35
CA ARG A 76 11.88 -8.41 4.61
C ARG A 76 13.17 -7.97 3.92
N TYR A 77 13.14 -6.82 3.24
CA TYR A 77 14.34 -6.25 2.63
C TYR A 77 15.45 -6.05 3.65
N THR A 78 15.12 -5.45 4.80
CA THR A 78 16.08 -5.21 5.88
C THR A 78 16.67 -6.52 6.40
N GLN A 79 15.84 -7.54 6.60
CA GLN A 79 16.28 -8.84 7.06
C GLN A 79 17.15 -9.58 6.02
N ASN A 80 16.77 -9.52 4.75
CA ASN A 80 17.57 -10.12 3.68
C ASN A 80 18.95 -9.45 3.54
N VAL A 81 19.01 -8.11 3.64
CA VAL A 81 20.29 -7.38 3.60
C VAL A 81 21.14 -7.68 4.84
N ARG A 82 20.55 -7.73 6.03
CA ARG A 82 21.25 -8.12 7.26
C ARG A 82 21.83 -9.53 7.13
N SER A 83 21.04 -10.50 6.66
CA SER A 83 21.46 -11.90 6.48
C SER A 83 22.57 -12.09 5.43
N GLN A 84 22.72 -11.18 4.48
CA GLN A 84 23.83 -11.22 3.51
C GLN A 84 25.15 -10.73 4.12
N ASN A 85 25.07 -9.85 5.12
CA ASN A 85 26.24 -9.21 5.73
C ASN A 85 26.71 -9.91 7.02
N ASP A 86 25.93 -10.81 7.59
CA ASP A 86 26.23 -11.51 8.84
C ASP A 86 26.14 -13.04 8.67
N ALA A 87 27.29 -13.71 8.79
CA ALA A 87 27.38 -15.17 8.65
C ALA A 87 26.61 -15.93 9.74
N SER A 88 26.42 -15.34 10.94
CA SER A 88 25.65 -15.95 12.03
C SER A 88 24.15 -16.07 11.71
N ILE A 89 23.64 -15.20 10.83
CA ILE A 89 22.26 -15.23 10.36
C ILE A 89 22.08 -16.21 9.20
N THR A 90 23.16 -16.58 8.51
CA THR A 90 23.09 -17.44 7.32
C THR A 90 22.53 -18.83 7.66
N GLU A 91 22.77 -19.35 8.86
CA GLU A 91 22.18 -20.61 9.35
C GLU A 91 20.66 -20.51 9.60
N HIS A 92 20.14 -19.29 9.80
CA HIS A 92 18.72 -19.03 10.10
C HIS A 92 18.00 -18.19 9.03
N ARG A 93 18.55 -18.14 7.82
CA ARG A 93 18.06 -17.27 6.73
C ARG A 93 16.58 -17.47 6.41
N SER A 94 16.08 -18.70 6.47
CA SER A 94 14.67 -19.01 6.23
C SER A 94 13.73 -18.51 7.35
N SER A 95 14.24 -18.30 8.57
CA SER A 95 13.43 -17.79 9.68
C SER A 95 13.44 -16.27 9.78
N ALA A 96 14.48 -15.60 9.29
CA ALA A 96 14.62 -14.15 9.42
C ALA A 96 13.55 -13.35 8.64
N THR A 97 13.05 -13.89 7.54
CA THR A 97 11.98 -13.28 6.71
C THR A 97 10.59 -13.79 7.02
N ARG A 98 10.48 -14.79 7.92
CA ARG A 98 9.20 -15.32 8.37
C ARG A 98 8.43 -14.25 9.14
N VAL A 99 7.14 -14.18 8.89
CA VAL A 99 6.24 -13.24 9.55
C VAL A 99 5.31 -14.00 10.50
N LEU A 100 5.29 -13.61 11.75
CA LEU A 100 4.27 -14.02 12.71
C LEU A 100 3.28 -12.85 12.84
N MET A 101 2.06 -13.06 12.40
CA MET A 101 1.00 -12.06 12.42
C MET A 101 0.00 -12.41 13.51
N VAL A 102 0.02 -11.66 14.61
CA VAL A 102 -0.90 -11.87 15.73
C VAL A 102 -2.15 -11.05 15.52
N ASP A 103 -3.27 -11.75 15.31
CA ASP A 103 -4.54 -11.14 14.95
C ASP A 103 -5.74 -11.98 15.43
N ASP A 104 -6.26 -11.67 16.61
CA ASP A 104 -7.44 -12.36 17.17
C ASP A 104 -8.75 -11.90 16.52
N GLY A 105 -8.78 -10.71 15.91
CA GLY A 105 -9.98 -10.08 15.33
C GLY A 105 -10.18 -10.31 13.83
N SER A 106 -9.37 -11.12 13.20
CA SER A 106 -9.35 -11.33 11.74
C SER A 106 -9.15 -10.03 10.89
N HIS A 107 -8.57 -9.00 11.50
CA HIS A 107 -8.33 -7.71 10.83
C HIS A 107 -7.47 -7.86 9.56
N PHE A 108 -6.44 -8.72 9.61
CA PHE A 108 -5.57 -9.03 8.48
C PHE A 108 -5.64 -10.48 8.00
N ARG A 109 -6.65 -11.25 8.45
CA ARG A 109 -6.74 -12.69 8.16
C ARG A 109 -6.66 -13.01 6.67
N HIS A 110 -7.36 -12.22 5.86
CA HIS A 110 -7.39 -12.42 4.40
C HIS A 110 -6.27 -11.73 3.64
N PHE A 111 -5.32 -11.10 4.37
CA PHE A 111 -4.18 -10.44 3.76
C PHE A 111 -3.25 -11.44 3.08
N ALA A 112 -2.87 -12.50 3.80
CA ALA A 112 -1.86 -13.46 3.38
C ALA A 112 -2.40 -14.80 2.89
N GLU A 113 -3.58 -15.20 3.36
CA GLU A 113 -4.17 -16.51 3.08
C GLU A 113 -5.70 -16.48 3.09
N THR A 114 -6.31 -17.49 2.51
CA THR A 114 -7.74 -17.76 2.66
C THR A 114 -7.98 -19.27 2.77
N THR A 115 -9.05 -19.65 3.48
CA THR A 115 -9.52 -21.04 3.54
C THR A 115 -10.86 -21.12 2.84
N ILE A 116 -10.98 -22.04 1.92
CA ILE A 116 -12.22 -22.36 1.21
C ILE A 116 -12.84 -23.55 1.91
N GLU A 117 -13.98 -23.32 2.55
CA GLU A 117 -14.79 -24.37 3.14
C GLU A 117 -15.51 -25.12 2.01
N PRO A 118 -15.58 -26.47 2.07
CA PRO A 118 -16.33 -27.22 1.09
C PRO A 118 -17.82 -26.87 1.21
N ASP A 119 -18.44 -26.62 0.07
CA ASP A 119 -19.89 -26.49 0.00
C ASP A 119 -20.52 -27.85 0.40
N GLY A 120 -21.18 -27.88 1.57
CA GLY A 120 -21.68 -29.11 2.19
C GLY A 120 -22.71 -29.92 1.39
N ALA A 121 -22.95 -29.56 0.11
CA ALA A 121 -23.89 -30.24 -0.78
C ALA A 121 -23.35 -31.56 -1.36
N TYR A 122 -22.04 -31.82 -1.37
CA TYR A 122 -21.42 -32.93 -2.10
C TYR A 122 -20.39 -33.78 -1.33
N GLY A 123 -20.50 -33.88 -0.03
CA GLY A 123 -19.65 -34.79 0.76
C GLY A 123 -18.45 -34.06 1.41
N ALA A 124 -17.84 -34.74 2.37
CA ALA A 124 -16.76 -34.20 3.20
C ALA A 124 -15.47 -34.05 2.40
N TYR A 125 -15.28 -32.88 1.80
CA TYR A 125 -13.97 -32.44 1.35
C TYR A 125 -13.28 -31.69 2.51
N GLU A 126 -11.99 -31.88 2.66
CA GLU A 126 -11.21 -31.09 3.63
C GLU A 126 -11.13 -29.63 3.18
N PRO A 127 -11.14 -28.65 4.11
CA PRO A 127 -10.92 -27.25 3.78
C PRO A 127 -9.60 -27.05 3.03
N ILE A 128 -9.61 -26.23 1.98
CA ILE A 128 -8.43 -25.95 1.18
C ILE A 128 -7.89 -24.57 1.60
N SER A 129 -6.69 -24.56 2.16
CA SER A 129 -5.98 -23.31 2.46
C SER A 129 -5.14 -22.86 1.25
N ILE A 130 -5.30 -21.60 0.86
CA ILE A 130 -4.54 -20.94 -0.20
C ILE A 130 -3.70 -19.84 0.41
N GLN A 131 -2.39 -19.98 0.31
CA GLN A 131 -1.46 -18.97 0.77
C GLN A 131 -1.08 -18.03 -0.39
N PHE A 132 -1.45 -16.77 -0.26
CA PHE A 132 -1.16 -15.72 -1.25
C PHE A 132 0.23 -15.11 -1.05
N ILE A 133 0.64 -14.95 0.21
CA ILE A 133 1.94 -14.37 0.56
C ILE A 133 2.69 -15.40 1.39
N PRO A 134 3.81 -15.95 0.87
CA PRO A 134 4.54 -17.03 1.54
C PRO A 134 5.12 -16.61 2.89
N GLU A 135 5.27 -17.59 3.78
CA GLU A 135 5.91 -17.45 5.10
C GLU A 135 5.28 -16.37 6.01
N ILE A 136 4.02 -16.07 5.82
CA ILE A 136 3.21 -15.35 6.81
C ILE A 136 2.36 -16.39 7.54
N ILE A 137 2.46 -16.39 8.85
CA ILE A 137 1.71 -17.29 9.74
C ILE A 137 0.79 -16.42 10.59
N ALA A 138 -0.51 -16.51 10.34
CA ALA A 138 -1.52 -15.87 11.15
C ALA A 138 -1.74 -16.70 12.43
N LEU A 139 -1.71 -16.05 13.58
CA LEU A 139 -1.82 -16.66 14.91
C LEU A 139 -2.79 -15.85 15.77
N SER A 140 -3.59 -16.53 16.55
CA SER A 140 -4.23 -15.91 17.71
C SER A 140 -3.18 -15.57 18.78
N THR A 141 -3.54 -14.72 19.73
CA THR A 141 -2.69 -14.39 20.89
C THR A 141 -2.24 -15.65 21.65
N ALA A 142 -3.17 -16.58 21.88
CA ALA A 142 -2.87 -17.82 22.59
C ALA A 142 -1.90 -18.74 21.81
N GLU A 143 -2.11 -18.88 20.50
CA GLU A 143 -1.20 -19.65 19.63
C GLU A 143 0.18 -19.02 19.56
N PHE A 144 0.27 -17.70 19.51
CA PHE A 144 1.56 -16.99 19.53
C PHE A 144 2.32 -17.27 20.83
N ILE A 145 1.68 -17.15 21.99
CA ILE A 145 2.30 -17.44 23.29
C ILE A 145 2.83 -18.89 23.31
N THR A 146 1.96 -19.86 22.96
CA THR A 146 2.31 -21.30 22.95
C THR A 146 3.50 -21.57 22.01
N ARG A 147 3.47 -20.99 20.81
CA ARG A 147 4.54 -21.15 19.83
C ARG A 147 5.86 -20.61 20.35
N MET A 148 5.86 -19.44 20.99
CA MET A 148 7.04 -18.80 21.54
C MET A 148 7.66 -19.57 22.73
N GLU A 149 6.90 -20.43 23.40
CA GLU A 149 7.41 -21.35 24.42
C GLU A 149 8.13 -22.57 23.81
N GLN A 150 7.67 -23.01 22.65
CA GLN A 150 8.18 -24.20 21.96
C GLN A 150 9.38 -23.90 21.04
N ASP A 151 9.38 -22.72 20.39
CA ASP A 151 10.41 -22.33 19.43
C ASP A 151 11.64 -21.73 20.12
N LYS A 152 12.80 -22.34 19.87
CA LYS A 152 14.09 -21.85 20.40
C LYS A 152 14.71 -20.74 19.54
N VAL A 153 14.22 -20.52 18.32
CA VAL A 153 14.77 -19.56 17.36
C VAL A 153 13.87 -18.36 17.26
N LEU A 154 14.30 -17.26 17.85
CA LEU A 154 13.58 -15.98 17.92
C LEU A 154 14.09 -15.01 16.83
N ALA A 155 13.99 -15.41 15.58
CA ALA A 155 14.29 -14.50 14.47
C ALA A 155 13.07 -14.37 13.56
N GLY A 156 12.84 -13.17 13.02
CA GLY A 156 11.75 -12.92 12.09
C GLY A 156 11.10 -11.57 12.24
N ILE A 157 9.91 -11.48 11.71
CA ILE A 157 9.10 -10.26 11.70
C ILE A 157 7.82 -10.55 12.49
N LEU A 158 7.58 -9.77 13.55
CA LEU A 158 6.34 -9.82 14.31
C LEU A 158 5.42 -8.68 13.86
N VAL A 159 4.17 -9.01 13.53
CA VAL A 159 3.12 -8.03 13.25
C VAL A 159 2.05 -8.15 14.31
N LEU A 160 1.74 -7.06 14.98
CA LEU A 160 0.62 -6.98 15.92
C LEU A 160 -0.53 -6.18 15.28
N SER A 161 -1.70 -6.80 15.15
CA SER A 161 -2.94 -6.10 14.81
C SER A 161 -3.29 -5.06 15.89
N PRO A 162 -4.17 -4.08 15.63
CA PRO A 162 -4.58 -3.12 16.66
C PRO A 162 -5.13 -3.79 17.91
N GLN A 163 -5.87 -4.88 17.76
CA GLN A 163 -6.38 -5.66 18.88
C GLN A 163 -5.26 -6.36 19.66
N ALA A 164 -4.37 -7.08 18.97
CA ALA A 164 -3.24 -7.76 19.60
C ALA A 164 -2.28 -6.77 20.28
N LEU A 165 -2.06 -5.59 19.66
CA LEU A 165 -1.28 -4.52 20.27
C LEU A 165 -1.91 -4.03 21.56
N ARG A 166 -3.22 -3.76 21.59
CA ARG A 166 -3.97 -3.37 22.78
C ARG A 166 -3.88 -4.43 23.88
N GLU A 167 -4.03 -5.70 23.51
CA GLU A 167 -3.92 -6.83 24.42
C GLU A 167 -2.50 -6.95 24.99
N SER A 168 -1.46 -6.76 24.17
CA SER A 168 -0.06 -6.78 24.62
C SER A 168 0.26 -5.70 25.67
N LEU A 169 -0.51 -4.61 25.70
CA LEU A 169 -0.37 -3.56 26.70
C LEU A 169 -1.12 -3.88 28.01
N ARG A 170 -2.07 -4.81 28.01
CA ARG A 170 -2.89 -5.19 29.17
C ARG A 170 -2.48 -6.52 29.78
N SER A 171 -2.11 -7.50 28.96
CA SER A 171 -1.70 -8.84 29.38
C SER A 171 -0.20 -8.88 29.66
N LYS A 172 0.17 -9.17 30.92
CA LYS A 172 1.58 -9.32 31.31
C LYS A 172 2.27 -10.46 30.55
N GLU A 173 1.56 -11.56 30.32
CA GLU A 173 2.09 -12.74 29.62
C GLU A 173 2.39 -12.44 28.17
N LEU A 174 1.43 -11.87 27.45
CA LEU A 174 1.63 -11.46 26.04
C LEU A 174 2.74 -10.40 25.94
N HIS A 175 2.74 -9.43 26.85
CA HIS A 175 3.80 -8.40 26.89
C HIS A 175 5.20 -9.01 27.01
N GLN A 176 5.39 -9.93 27.96
CA GLN A 176 6.67 -10.61 28.16
C GLN A 176 7.05 -11.48 26.96
N THR A 177 6.06 -12.09 26.29
CA THR A 177 6.28 -12.90 25.10
C THR A 177 6.74 -12.02 23.92
N VAL A 178 6.08 -10.88 23.69
CA VAL A 178 6.50 -9.88 22.69
C VAL A 178 7.89 -9.35 23.02
N GLN A 179 8.17 -9.01 24.27
CA GLN A 179 9.47 -8.52 24.72
C GLN A 179 10.58 -9.55 24.46
N ARG A 180 10.32 -10.84 24.73
CA ARG A 180 11.25 -11.93 24.45
C ARG A 180 11.54 -12.05 22.96
N PHE A 181 10.52 -11.95 22.10
CA PHE A 181 10.71 -11.92 20.64
C PHE A 181 11.57 -10.73 20.22
N CYS A 182 11.26 -9.53 20.70
CA CYS A 182 11.98 -8.30 20.34
C CYS A 182 13.39 -8.20 20.95
N SER A 183 13.75 -9.05 21.91
CA SER A 183 15.08 -9.04 22.51
C SER A 183 16.18 -9.61 21.59
N SER A 184 15.81 -10.25 20.49
CA SER A 184 16.74 -10.70 19.47
C SER A 184 17.11 -9.56 18.53
N ASP A 185 18.40 -9.33 18.31
CA ASP A 185 18.90 -8.34 17.34
C ASP A 185 18.47 -8.63 15.89
N HIS A 186 17.98 -9.84 15.65
CA HIS A 186 17.53 -10.33 14.35
C HIS A 186 16.00 -10.29 14.19
N SER A 187 15.30 -9.67 15.11
CA SER A 187 13.84 -9.50 15.05
C SER A 187 13.45 -8.08 14.64
N LEU A 188 12.31 -7.95 13.98
CA LEU A 188 11.67 -6.67 13.69
C LEU A 188 10.22 -6.72 14.15
N MET A 189 9.74 -5.64 14.74
CA MET A 189 8.36 -5.49 15.18
C MET A 189 7.62 -4.44 14.36
N ILE A 190 6.49 -4.84 13.80
CA ILE A 190 5.52 -3.97 13.12
C ILE A 190 4.28 -3.88 14.03
N ALA A 191 3.91 -2.68 14.43
CA ALA A 191 2.68 -2.44 15.19
C ALA A 191 1.65 -1.74 14.28
N CYS A 192 0.44 -2.27 14.22
CA CYS A 192 -0.67 -1.63 13.52
C CYS A 192 -1.47 -0.80 14.51
N LEU A 193 -1.67 0.47 14.19
CA LEU A 193 -2.35 1.44 15.02
C LEU A 193 -3.61 1.91 14.29
N ASP A 194 -4.76 1.73 14.93
CA ASP A 194 -6.02 2.32 14.50
C ASP A 194 -6.37 3.57 15.33
N GLN A 195 -7.36 4.31 14.89
CA GLN A 195 -7.84 5.50 15.58
C GLN A 195 -8.29 5.21 17.01
N ASP A 196 -8.99 4.11 17.24
CA ASP A 196 -9.53 3.77 18.56
C ASP A 196 -8.41 3.52 19.58
N LEU A 197 -7.37 2.77 19.17
CA LEU A 197 -6.21 2.55 20.03
C LEU A 197 -5.46 3.86 20.31
N PHE A 198 -5.31 4.73 19.31
CA PHE A 198 -4.66 6.03 19.48
C PHE A 198 -5.41 6.92 20.48
N LEU A 199 -6.73 7.03 20.36
CA LEU A 199 -7.55 7.85 21.26
C LEU A 199 -7.52 7.37 22.72
N HIS A 200 -7.42 6.07 22.93
CA HIS A 200 -7.43 5.45 24.26
C HIS A 200 -6.03 5.14 24.81
N ASN A 201 -4.95 5.54 24.11
CA ASN A 201 -3.58 5.20 24.50
C ASN A 201 -3.20 5.74 25.90
N ALA A 202 -3.74 6.88 26.30
CA ALA A 202 -3.47 7.49 27.61
C ALA A 202 -3.92 6.64 28.80
N THR A 203 -4.88 5.71 28.56
CA THR A 203 -5.39 4.78 29.57
C THR A 203 -4.63 3.46 29.60
N LEU A 204 -3.72 3.25 28.64
CA LEU A 204 -2.95 2.02 28.53
C LEU A 204 -1.61 2.13 29.25
N PRO A 205 -1.10 1.04 29.84
CA PRO A 205 0.22 0.99 30.45
C PRO A 205 1.30 1.35 29.43
N LYS A 206 2.30 2.15 29.82
CA LYS A 206 3.49 2.41 29.01
C LYS A 206 4.34 1.15 28.96
N SER A 207 4.57 0.61 27.77
CA SER A 207 5.12 -0.73 27.62
C SER A 207 6.65 -0.79 27.56
N GLY A 208 7.32 0.29 27.24
CA GLY A 208 8.75 0.28 26.93
C GLY A 208 9.11 -0.48 25.62
N LEU A 209 8.14 -1.14 24.98
CA LEU A 209 8.30 -1.82 23.70
C LEU A 209 8.05 -0.84 22.56
N VAL A 210 9.12 -0.37 21.93
CA VAL A 210 9.03 0.56 20.81
C VAL A 210 9.10 -0.23 19.51
N PRO A 211 8.03 -0.24 18.68
CA PRO A 211 8.05 -0.95 17.41
C PRO A 211 9.05 -0.34 16.42
N ASP A 212 9.58 -1.16 15.53
CA ASP A 212 10.48 -0.72 14.44
C ASP A 212 9.72 0.03 13.35
N ILE A 213 8.52 -0.45 13.05
CA ILE A 213 7.61 0.12 12.04
C ILE A 213 6.22 0.24 12.67
N VAL A 214 5.54 1.36 12.43
CA VAL A 214 4.15 1.58 12.82
C VAL A 214 3.30 1.79 11.57
N VAL A 215 2.24 1.01 11.42
CA VAL A 215 1.27 1.10 10.33
C VAL A 215 0.01 1.81 10.82
N PHE A 216 -0.53 2.69 10.01
CA PHE A 216 -1.76 3.46 10.24
C PHE A 216 -2.74 3.13 9.13
N ASP A 217 -4.01 2.96 9.49
CA ASP A 217 -5.07 2.60 8.56
C ASP A 217 -6.03 3.77 8.24
N GLU A 218 -7.02 3.51 7.43
CA GLU A 218 -8.03 4.47 7.01
C GLU A 218 -9.01 4.91 8.10
N SER A 219 -8.98 4.31 9.30
CA SER A 219 -9.80 4.76 10.43
C SER A 219 -9.50 6.21 10.82
N PHE A 220 -8.24 6.64 10.68
CA PHE A 220 -7.81 8.02 10.94
C PHE A 220 -8.42 9.07 10.02
N THR A 221 -9.01 8.67 8.91
CA THR A 221 -9.78 9.54 8.00
C THR A 221 -11.26 9.24 8.04
N ARG A 222 -11.73 8.51 9.06
CA ARG A 222 -13.11 8.01 9.19
C ARG A 222 -13.56 7.20 7.97
N ARG A 223 -12.61 6.63 7.23
CA ARG A 223 -12.83 5.88 5.97
C ARG A 223 -13.52 6.70 4.89
N GLN A 224 -13.43 8.03 4.95
CA GLN A 224 -14.04 8.92 3.96
C GLN A 224 -13.16 9.19 2.75
N VAL A 225 -11.85 9.00 2.88
CA VAL A 225 -10.86 9.12 1.80
C VAL A 225 -9.88 7.96 1.86
N PRO A 226 -9.28 7.56 0.73
CA PRO A 226 -8.20 6.59 0.71
C PRO A 226 -7.02 7.10 1.56
N PHE A 227 -6.68 6.37 2.61
CA PHE A 227 -5.57 6.71 3.50
C PHE A 227 -4.98 5.44 4.14
N GLY A 228 -3.70 5.41 4.18
CA GLY A 228 -2.88 4.51 4.95
C GLY A 228 -1.48 5.08 5.02
N ALA A 229 -0.71 4.69 6.00
CA ALA A 229 0.68 5.11 6.12
C ALA A 229 1.47 4.10 6.94
N PHE A 230 2.78 4.10 6.79
CA PHE A 230 3.64 3.56 7.82
C PHE A 230 4.80 4.51 8.12
N THR A 231 5.28 4.47 9.36
CA THR A 231 6.52 5.13 9.77
C THR A 231 7.52 4.07 10.21
N ALA A 232 8.78 4.27 9.86
CA ALA A 232 9.86 3.37 10.23
C ALA A 232 11.01 4.14 10.90
N ARG A 233 11.77 3.47 11.77
CA ARG A 233 13.03 4.01 12.28
C ARG A 233 13.93 4.41 11.12
N ARG A 234 14.69 5.48 11.27
CA ARG A 234 15.50 6.05 10.18
C ARG A 234 16.51 5.08 9.61
N GLU A 235 17.14 4.27 10.43
CA GLU A 235 18.09 3.24 10.00
C GLU A 235 17.44 2.13 9.16
N ILE A 236 16.17 1.81 9.41
CA ILE A 236 15.40 0.85 8.61
C ILE A 236 14.94 1.50 7.31
N ALA A 237 14.35 2.68 7.38
CA ALA A 237 13.91 3.43 6.20
C ALA A 237 15.07 3.77 5.25
N ALA A 238 16.28 4.02 5.79
CA ALA A 238 17.48 4.31 5.01
C ALA A 238 17.87 3.18 4.06
N GLN A 239 17.50 1.93 4.35
CA GLN A 239 17.74 0.79 3.46
C GLN A 239 17.10 0.98 2.08
N TRP A 240 15.99 1.71 2.00
CA TRP A 240 15.32 2.02 0.73
C TRP A 240 15.87 3.25 0.00
N THR A 241 16.75 4.03 0.63
CA THR A 241 17.34 5.23 0.04
C THR A 241 18.69 4.98 -0.62
N VAL A 242 19.18 3.73 -0.61
CA VAL A 242 20.43 3.34 -1.27
C VAL A 242 20.31 3.56 -2.78
N LYS A 243 21.39 4.02 -3.41
CA LYS A 243 21.46 4.31 -4.85
C LYS A 243 20.97 3.11 -5.68
N GLY A 244 19.98 3.34 -6.53
CA GLY A 244 19.37 2.29 -7.37
C GLY A 244 18.17 1.58 -6.73
N MET A 245 17.83 1.87 -5.46
CA MET A 245 16.78 1.18 -4.71
C MET A 245 15.53 2.03 -4.43
N THR A 246 15.47 3.25 -4.93
CA THR A 246 14.44 4.26 -4.62
C THR A 246 13.02 3.92 -5.09
N ASN A 247 12.83 2.86 -5.87
CA ASN A 247 11.53 2.53 -6.48
C ASN A 247 10.88 1.25 -5.95
N PHE A 248 11.37 0.66 -4.85
CA PHE A 248 10.81 -0.58 -4.30
C PHE A 248 9.34 -0.49 -3.94
N HIS A 249 8.95 0.64 -3.41
CA HIS A 249 7.58 0.89 -3.04
C HIS A 249 7.21 2.29 -3.45
N SER A 250 6.16 2.42 -4.21
CA SER A 250 5.55 3.69 -4.58
C SER A 250 4.09 3.43 -4.87
N THR A 251 3.28 4.44 -4.71
CA THR A 251 1.89 4.41 -5.12
C THR A 251 1.62 5.61 -6.01
N THR A 252 0.74 5.45 -6.98
CA THR A 252 0.40 6.52 -7.94
C THR A 252 -0.48 7.56 -7.26
N PHE A 253 -1.41 7.15 -6.40
CA PHE A 253 -2.41 8.01 -5.79
C PHE A 253 -1.96 8.64 -4.46
N GLN A 254 -0.76 8.32 -3.96
CA GLN A 254 -0.19 8.94 -2.78
C GLN A 254 1.23 9.45 -3.07
N PRO A 255 1.60 10.57 -2.47
CA PRO A 255 0.75 11.43 -1.65
C PRO A 255 -0.28 12.20 -2.48
N ASN A 256 -1.51 12.32 -1.99
CA ASN A 256 -2.49 13.24 -2.54
C ASN A 256 -2.96 14.24 -1.48
N THR A 257 -3.33 15.44 -1.95
CA THR A 257 -3.65 16.54 -1.04
C THR A 257 -4.98 16.32 -0.33
N VAL A 258 -5.97 15.68 -0.99
CA VAL A 258 -7.28 15.38 -0.37
C VAL A 258 -7.08 14.50 0.87
N SER A 259 -6.36 13.39 0.72
CA SER A 259 -6.13 12.46 1.83
C SER A 259 -5.34 13.09 2.97
N THR A 260 -4.26 13.81 2.67
CA THR A 260 -3.40 14.42 3.70
C THR A 260 -4.09 15.57 4.43
N MET A 261 -4.80 16.46 3.71
CA MET A 261 -5.57 17.53 4.34
C MET A 261 -6.74 16.98 5.17
N HIS A 262 -7.43 15.96 4.66
CA HIS A 262 -8.55 15.37 5.40
C HIS A 262 -8.07 14.65 6.67
N PHE A 263 -6.97 13.90 6.59
CA PHE A 263 -6.32 13.31 7.76
C PHE A 263 -5.98 14.36 8.83
N LEU A 264 -5.32 15.46 8.45
CA LEU A 264 -4.96 16.53 9.37
C LEU A 264 -6.18 17.20 10.03
N LYS A 265 -7.29 17.33 9.29
CA LYS A 265 -8.55 17.84 9.84
C LYS A 265 -9.19 16.84 10.81
N CYS A 266 -9.21 15.55 10.46
CA CYS A 266 -9.73 14.51 11.34
C CYS A 266 -8.96 14.44 12.66
N LEU A 267 -7.65 14.66 12.67
CA LEU A 267 -6.87 14.71 13.91
C LEU A 267 -7.36 15.78 14.90
N GLN A 268 -7.84 16.92 14.43
CA GLN A 268 -8.41 17.95 15.28
C GLN A 268 -9.66 17.45 16.02
N GLU A 269 -10.55 16.75 15.32
CA GLU A 269 -11.78 16.23 15.90
C GLU A 269 -11.56 14.96 16.74
N HIS A 270 -10.49 14.21 16.45
CA HIS A 270 -10.16 13.00 17.18
C HIS A 270 -9.49 13.29 18.53
N SER A 271 -8.61 14.29 18.59
CA SER A 271 -7.87 14.66 19.80
C SER A 271 -7.47 16.12 19.75
N GLU A 272 -8.33 16.99 20.29
CA GLU A 272 -8.09 18.44 20.31
C GLU A 272 -6.79 18.80 21.05
N ALA A 273 -6.51 18.12 22.17
CA ALA A 273 -5.30 18.36 22.94
C ALA A 273 -4.03 18.02 22.14
N PHE A 274 -4.01 16.84 21.50
CA PHE A 274 -2.91 16.44 20.63
C PHE A 274 -2.75 17.41 19.45
N TYR A 275 -3.85 17.74 18.79
CA TYR A 275 -3.83 18.64 17.64
C TYR A 275 -3.34 20.04 18.00
N THR A 276 -3.73 20.58 19.15
CA THR A 276 -3.26 21.90 19.63
C THR A 276 -1.74 21.90 19.82
N GLN A 277 -1.18 20.84 20.40
CA GLN A 277 0.27 20.67 20.53
C GLN A 277 0.95 20.52 19.16
N LEU A 278 0.38 19.69 18.27
CA LEU A 278 0.89 19.44 16.92
C LEU A 278 0.98 20.73 16.08
N GLN A 279 0.01 21.64 16.24
CA GLN A 279 -0.02 22.92 15.49
C GLN A 279 1.25 23.74 15.64
N GLN A 280 1.94 23.67 16.80
CA GLN A 280 3.22 24.38 17.00
C GLN A 280 4.32 23.86 16.05
N ALA A 281 4.29 22.56 15.74
CA ALA A 281 5.26 21.93 14.84
C ALA A 281 4.90 22.07 13.36
N VAL A 282 3.59 22.12 13.01
CA VAL A 282 3.16 22.05 11.60
C VAL A 282 2.82 23.40 10.97
N LYS A 283 2.37 24.39 11.75
CA LYS A 283 2.09 25.74 11.22
C LYS A 283 3.26 26.41 10.51
N PRO A 284 4.50 26.36 11.05
CA PRO A 284 5.64 26.97 10.37
C PRO A 284 5.89 26.42 8.96
N LEU A 285 5.53 25.16 8.70
CA LEU A 285 5.69 24.52 7.40
C LEU A 285 4.84 25.15 6.26
N LEU A 286 3.90 26.02 6.59
CA LEU A 286 3.08 26.74 5.60
C LEU A 286 3.71 28.04 5.12
N VAL A 287 4.73 28.55 5.83
CA VAL A 287 5.31 29.88 5.58
C VAL A 287 6.84 29.87 5.47
N ASP A 288 7.50 28.83 5.96
CA ASP A 288 8.94 28.67 5.94
C ASP A 288 9.33 27.56 4.96
N HIS A 289 9.76 27.94 3.76
CA HIS A 289 10.11 27.01 2.67
C HIS A 289 11.36 26.17 3.01
N ASP A 290 12.34 26.71 3.72
CA ASP A 290 13.55 25.95 4.10
C ASP A 290 13.20 24.87 5.13
N LEU A 291 12.36 25.20 6.11
CA LEU A 291 11.85 24.24 7.08
C LEU A 291 10.96 23.19 6.41
N LEU A 292 10.10 23.59 5.48
CA LEU A 292 9.26 22.68 4.69
C LEU A 292 10.13 21.73 3.87
N TYR A 293 11.13 22.24 3.15
CA TYR A 293 12.04 21.44 2.35
C TYR A 293 12.80 20.40 3.20
N SER A 294 13.40 20.86 4.31
CA SER A 294 14.16 19.97 5.19
C SER A 294 13.26 18.89 5.82
N THR A 295 12.05 19.25 6.26
CA THR A 295 11.08 18.31 6.82
C THR A 295 10.63 17.29 5.79
N PHE A 296 10.25 17.72 4.59
CA PHE A 296 9.84 16.84 3.49
C PHE A 296 10.98 15.89 3.09
N ARG A 297 12.21 16.40 2.95
CA ARG A 297 13.41 15.62 2.65
C ARG A 297 13.67 14.53 3.69
N ASP A 298 13.59 14.89 4.98
CA ASP A 298 14.03 14.03 6.07
C ASP A 298 12.95 13.02 6.52
N LEU A 299 11.67 13.38 6.38
CA LEU A 299 10.59 12.52 6.87
C LEU A 299 9.82 11.82 5.75
N PHE A 300 9.86 12.33 4.52
CA PHE A 300 9.09 11.73 3.41
C PHE A 300 10.00 11.18 2.30
N SER A 301 10.71 12.05 1.56
CA SER A 301 11.50 11.60 0.42
C SER A 301 12.66 12.53 0.08
N SER A 302 13.87 12.09 0.37
CA SER A 302 15.09 12.83 0.05
C SER A 302 15.35 12.94 -1.46
N SER A 303 15.03 11.90 -2.21
CA SER A 303 15.21 11.89 -3.66
C SER A 303 14.24 12.82 -4.38
N LEU A 304 12.96 12.81 -3.97
CA LEU A 304 11.95 13.70 -4.54
C LEU A 304 12.22 15.16 -4.18
N ALA A 305 12.58 15.47 -2.92
CA ALA A 305 12.97 16.80 -2.49
C ALA A 305 14.10 17.35 -3.35
N LYS A 306 15.13 16.52 -3.61
CA LYS A 306 16.26 16.91 -4.48
C LYS A 306 15.81 17.23 -5.92
N VAL A 307 14.91 16.44 -6.50
CA VAL A 307 14.38 16.69 -7.85
C VAL A 307 13.58 17.99 -7.88
N ILE A 308 12.74 18.24 -6.87
CA ILE A 308 11.97 19.49 -6.74
C ILE A 308 12.89 20.70 -6.68
N SER A 309 13.96 20.64 -5.86
CA SER A 309 14.94 21.70 -5.74
C SER A 309 15.74 21.92 -7.03
N LEU A 310 16.16 20.86 -7.71
CA LEU A 310 16.81 20.96 -9.01
C LEU A 310 15.91 21.60 -10.09
N ALA A 311 14.60 21.45 -9.99
CA ALA A 311 13.63 22.12 -10.85
C ALA A 311 13.37 23.58 -10.44
N GLY A 312 13.89 24.04 -9.29
CA GLY A 312 13.68 25.38 -8.77
C GLY A 312 12.25 25.61 -8.24
N TYR A 313 11.60 24.57 -7.70
CA TYR A 313 10.21 24.59 -7.21
C TYR A 313 10.11 24.54 -5.69
N ASP A 314 11.23 24.49 -4.99
CA ASP A 314 11.30 24.35 -3.54
C ASP A 314 11.08 25.68 -2.78
N GLN A 315 11.23 26.83 -3.46
CA GLN A 315 11.09 28.17 -2.88
C GLN A 315 9.85 28.93 -3.40
N GLU A 316 8.95 28.24 -4.12
CA GLU A 316 7.87 28.91 -4.82
C GLU A 316 6.50 28.36 -4.37
N ASP A 317 5.52 29.26 -4.28
CA ASP A 317 4.12 28.86 -4.11
C ASP A 317 3.60 28.18 -5.36
N VAL A 318 2.88 27.07 -5.17
CA VAL A 318 2.36 26.25 -6.26
C VAL A 318 0.84 26.18 -6.22
N THR A 319 0.20 26.58 -7.31
CA THR A 319 -1.25 26.41 -7.52
C THR A 319 -1.51 25.70 -8.84
N ALA A 320 -2.66 25.05 -8.99
CA ALA A 320 -2.98 24.32 -10.21
C ALA A 320 -4.46 24.46 -10.61
N CYS A 321 -4.70 24.57 -11.93
CA CYS A 321 -6.05 24.65 -12.48
C CYS A 321 -6.03 24.11 -13.94
N GLY A 322 -6.97 23.22 -14.26
CA GLY A 322 -6.99 22.57 -15.56
C GLY A 322 -5.67 21.82 -15.82
N HIS A 323 -5.08 22.05 -16.98
CA HIS A 323 -3.83 21.40 -17.39
C HIS A 323 -2.57 22.19 -17.00
N TYR A 324 -2.72 23.24 -16.21
CA TYR A 324 -1.61 24.13 -15.89
C TYR A 324 -1.35 24.20 -14.38
N VAL A 325 -0.06 24.24 -14.08
CA VAL A 325 0.49 24.49 -12.74
C VAL A 325 1.20 25.84 -12.76
N ARG A 326 0.89 26.68 -11.80
CA ARG A 326 1.59 27.94 -11.56
C ARG A 326 2.60 27.71 -10.45
N VAL A 327 3.87 28.01 -10.75
CA VAL A 327 4.99 27.96 -9.79
C VAL A 327 5.55 29.37 -9.70
N GLY A 328 5.24 30.08 -8.62
CA GLY A 328 5.49 31.51 -8.52
C GLY A 328 4.86 32.26 -9.69
N ASN A 329 5.68 32.95 -10.48
CA ASN A 329 5.24 33.68 -11.67
C ASN A 329 5.23 32.87 -12.98
N LYS A 330 5.66 31.59 -12.93
CA LYS A 330 5.75 30.73 -14.11
C LYS A 330 4.46 29.91 -14.28
N LEU A 331 3.99 29.78 -15.51
CA LEU A 331 2.89 28.87 -15.87
C LEU A 331 3.49 27.68 -16.62
N VAL A 332 3.27 26.48 -16.07
CA VAL A 332 3.84 25.22 -16.57
C VAL A 332 2.69 24.31 -17.00
N PHE A 333 2.79 23.71 -18.17
CA PHE A 333 1.85 22.67 -18.60
C PHE A 333 2.17 21.34 -17.89
N ASP A 334 1.16 20.74 -17.24
CA ASP A 334 1.28 19.43 -16.63
C ASP A 334 0.96 18.31 -17.63
N GLY A 335 2.00 17.85 -18.32
CA GLY A 335 1.89 16.71 -19.24
C GLY A 335 1.90 15.34 -18.55
N VAL A 336 2.10 15.29 -17.22
CA VAL A 336 2.10 14.03 -16.45
C VAL A 336 0.69 13.66 -16.01
N GLY A 337 -0.12 14.66 -15.68
CA GLY A 337 -1.53 14.48 -15.31
C GLY A 337 -1.76 13.47 -14.18
N GLY A 338 -0.95 13.51 -13.10
CA GLY A 338 -1.04 12.55 -12.01
C GLY A 338 -0.75 11.09 -12.44
N VAL A 339 0.18 10.91 -13.39
CA VAL A 339 0.47 9.62 -14.05
C VAL A 339 -0.80 9.09 -14.76
N ALA A 340 -1.36 9.92 -15.65
CA ALA A 340 -2.56 9.68 -16.46
C ALA A 340 -3.89 9.53 -15.66
N CYS A 341 -3.93 9.85 -14.39
CA CYS A 341 -5.16 9.76 -13.58
C CYS A 341 -6.05 11.02 -13.67
N SER A 342 -5.44 12.21 -13.86
CA SER A 342 -6.14 13.50 -13.84
C SER A 342 -6.69 13.87 -15.21
N LEU A 343 -7.66 13.11 -15.75
CA LEU A 343 -8.22 13.30 -17.09
C LEU A 343 -8.86 14.69 -17.28
N ARG A 344 -9.44 15.25 -16.22
CA ARG A 344 -10.06 16.58 -16.23
C ARG A 344 -9.10 17.70 -15.81
N GLY A 345 -7.82 17.35 -15.57
CA GLY A 345 -6.82 18.27 -15.03
C GLY A 345 -7.01 18.57 -13.56
N HIS A 346 -6.31 19.58 -13.06
CA HIS A 346 -6.36 20.02 -11.68
C HIS A 346 -7.59 20.91 -11.42
N ASN A 347 -8.28 20.66 -10.31
CA ASN A 347 -9.35 21.53 -9.79
C ASN A 347 -10.36 21.98 -10.88
N PRO A 348 -11.04 21.06 -11.58
CA PRO A 348 -12.01 21.41 -12.62
C PRO A 348 -13.05 22.39 -12.09
N ALA A 349 -13.39 23.40 -12.89
CA ALA A 349 -14.24 24.51 -12.46
C ALA A 349 -15.68 24.10 -12.05
N ASP A 350 -16.17 23.01 -12.63
CA ASP A 350 -17.49 22.44 -12.37
C ASP A 350 -17.55 21.52 -11.15
N TRP A 351 -16.43 21.10 -10.59
CA TRP A 351 -16.39 20.22 -9.41
C TRP A 351 -17.15 20.77 -8.21
N ALA A 352 -17.07 22.07 -7.96
CA ALA A 352 -17.78 22.67 -6.83
C ALA A 352 -19.30 22.50 -6.93
N LYS A 353 -19.85 22.48 -8.16
CA LYS A 353 -21.25 22.20 -8.42
C LYS A 353 -21.55 20.70 -8.29
N GLU A 354 -20.74 19.86 -8.96
CA GLU A 354 -20.87 18.40 -8.93
C GLU A 354 -20.80 17.83 -7.51
N ILE A 355 -19.88 18.32 -6.67
CA ILE A 355 -19.76 17.91 -5.26
C ILE A 355 -21.05 18.16 -4.50
N LYS A 356 -21.71 19.31 -4.72
CA LYS A 356 -23.01 19.63 -4.09
C LYS A 356 -24.14 18.75 -4.60
N GLU A 357 -24.11 18.40 -5.89
CA GLU A 357 -25.08 17.49 -6.49
C GLU A 357 -24.87 16.05 -6.01
N MET A 358 -23.61 15.61 -5.86
CA MET A 358 -23.26 14.29 -5.33
C MET A 358 -23.70 14.07 -3.88
N ASP A 359 -23.69 15.12 -3.06
CA ASP A 359 -24.13 15.03 -1.65
C ASP A 359 -25.64 14.69 -1.52
N ALA A 360 -26.38 14.88 -2.62
CA ALA A 360 -27.80 14.55 -2.72
C ALA A 360 -28.08 13.16 -3.34
N VAL A 361 -27.06 12.43 -3.81
CA VAL A 361 -27.23 11.11 -4.44
C VAL A 361 -27.23 10.02 -3.36
N GLU A 362 -28.32 9.27 -3.26
CA GLU A 362 -28.50 8.23 -2.25
C GLU A 362 -27.68 6.95 -2.53
N ASP A 363 -27.48 6.58 -3.81
CA ASP A 363 -26.75 5.35 -4.21
C ASP A 363 -25.75 5.63 -5.34
N ILE A 364 -24.67 6.31 -5.02
CA ILE A 364 -23.55 6.55 -5.96
C ILE A 364 -22.91 5.24 -6.41
N ARG A 365 -22.81 4.25 -5.52
CA ARG A 365 -22.16 2.97 -5.81
C ARG A 365 -22.93 2.21 -6.88
N GLY A 366 -24.23 2.04 -6.71
CA GLY A 366 -25.07 1.33 -7.69
C GLY A 366 -25.04 1.99 -9.05
N GLU A 367 -25.05 3.34 -9.10
CA GLU A 367 -24.95 4.07 -10.37
C GLU A 367 -23.60 3.83 -11.07
N VAL A 368 -22.48 3.85 -10.33
CA VAL A 368 -21.15 3.57 -10.88
C VAL A 368 -21.06 2.12 -11.38
N GLU A 369 -21.53 1.14 -10.61
CA GLU A 369 -21.55 -0.27 -11.01
C GLU A 369 -22.36 -0.48 -12.29
N GLN A 370 -23.54 0.14 -12.42
CA GLN A 370 -24.34 0.05 -13.64
C GLN A 370 -23.62 0.64 -14.87
N ARG A 371 -22.96 1.79 -14.71
CA ARG A 371 -22.17 2.41 -15.78
C ARG A 371 -20.98 1.55 -16.17
N LEU A 372 -20.27 0.97 -15.20
CA LEU A 372 -19.16 0.06 -15.45
C LEU A 372 -19.63 -1.22 -16.16
N THR A 373 -20.77 -1.81 -15.76
CA THR A 373 -21.37 -2.94 -16.46
C THR A 373 -21.66 -2.62 -17.93
N THR A 374 -22.23 -1.46 -18.19
CA THR A 374 -22.53 -1.00 -19.56
C THR A 374 -21.26 -0.81 -20.38
N LEU A 375 -20.19 -0.30 -19.76
CA LEU A 375 -18.92 -0.01 -20.43
C LEU A 375 -18.10 -1.27 -20.71
N THR A 376 -18.04 -2.18 -19.74
CA THR A 376 -17.13 -3.34 -19.78
C THR A 376 -17.81 -4.66 -20.18
N GLY A 377 -19.13 -4.73 -20.09
CA GLY A 377 -19.88 -5.98 -20.24
C GLY A 377 -19.73 -6.94 -19.05
N LEU A 378 -18.99 -6.55 -17.98
CA LEU A 378 -18.78 -7.38 -16.79
C LEU A 378 -19.84 -7.06 -15.73
N PRO A 379 -20.53 -8.11 -15.18
CA PRO A 379 -21.65 -7.89 -14.25
C PRO A 379 -21.25 -7.66 -12.79
N HIS A 380 -20.00 -7.92 -12.42
CA HIS A 380 -19.53 -7.85 -11.03
C HIS A 380 -18.37 -6.88 -10.89
N HIS A 381 -18.41 -6.06 -9.83
CA HIS A 381 -17.44 -5.02 -9.57
C HIS A 381 -16.91 -5.12 -8.14
N VAL A 382 -15.59 -5.08 -7.99
CA VAL A 382 -14.91 -5.05 -6.70
C VAL A 382 -14.16 -3.72 -6.60
N PRO A 383 -14.58 -2.81 -5.71
CA PRO A 383 -13.89 -1.53 -5.55
C PRO A 383 -12.49 -1.74 -4.98
N ALA A 384 -11.54 -0.97 -5.47
CA ALA A 384 -10.16 -0.96 -4.98
C ALA A 384 -9.65 0.49 -4.88
N VAL A 385 -8.76 0.74 -3.92
CA VAL A 385 -8.20 2.07 -3.64
C VAL A 385 -7.04 2.43 -4.55
N SER A 386 -6.52 1.46 -5.29
CA SER A 386 -5.44 1.65 -6.27
C SER A 386 -5.40 0.51 -7.28
N GLY A 387 -4.64 0.70 -8.37
CA GLY A 387 -4.40 -0.35 -9.35
C GLY A 387 -3.68 -1.57 -8.76
N ALA A 388 -2.71 -1.37 -7.87
CA ALA A 388 -2.03 -2.48 -7.20
C ALA A 388 -2.99 -3.29 -6.30
N ALA A 389 -3.91 -2.62 -5.60
CA ALA A 389 -4.96 -3.29 -4.81
C ALA A 389 -5.95 -4.04 -5.71
N ALA A 390 -6.34 -3.44 -6.85
CA ALA A 390 -7.20 -4.11 -7.83
C ALA A 390 -6.53 -5.37 -8.41
N ALA A 391 -5.26 -5.28 -8.81
CA ALA A 391 -4.48 -6.41 -9.29
C ALA A 391 -4.35 -7.51 -8.22
N GLU A 392 -4.08 -7.13 -6.98
CA GLU A 392 -3.99 -8.08 -5.86
C GLU A 392 -5.31 -8.80 -5.63
N HIS A 393 -6.44 -8.09 -5.63
CA HIS A 393 -7.77 -8.69 -5.50
C HIS A 393 -8.10 -9.62 -6.67
N ALA A 394 -7.80 -9.21 -7.91
CA ALA A 394 -8.04 -10.04 -9.09
C ALA A 394 -7.27 -11.37 -9.02
N ILE A 395 -5.99 -11.33 -8.63
CA ILE A 395 -5.17 -12.53 -8.49
C ILE A 395 -5.68 -13.41 -7.33
N LYS A 396 -6.00 -12.83 -6.16
CA LYS A 396 -6.58 -13.57 -5.03
C LYS A 396 -7.89 -14.26 -5.41
N LEU A 397 -8.79 -13.57 -6.11
CA LEU A 397 -10.04 -14.13 -6.58
C LEU A 397 -9.81 -15.28 -7.58
N ALA A 398 -8.88 -15.12 -8.52
CA ALA A 398 -8.57 -16.17 -9.49
C ALA A 398 -8.02 -17.44 -8.82
N LEU A 399 -7.11 -17.27 -7.86
CA LEU A 399 -6.55 -18.39 -7.09
C LEU A 399 -7.60 -19.04 -6.19
N ALA A 400 -8.45 -18.26 -5.55
CA ALA A 400 -9.51 -18.77 -4.67
C ALA A 400 -10.63 -19.49 -5.45
N ALA A 401 -10.99 -19.00 -6.64
CA ALA A 401 -12.00 -19.63 -7.49
C ALA A 401 -11.54 -20.96 -8.10
N GLN A 402 -10.23 -21.21 -8.17
CA GLN A 402 -9.65 -22.44 -8.73
C GLN A 402 -8.54 -22.99 -7.81
N PRO A 403 -8.86 -23.48 -6.61
CA PRO A 403 -7.89 -23.82 -5.58
C PRO A 403 -6.92 -24.96 -5.98
N SER A 404 -7.27 -25.76 -6.99
CA SER A 404 -6.39 -26.78 -7.57
C SER A 404 -5.32 -26.21 -8.51
N ARG A 405 -5.36 -24.92 -8.83
CA ARG A 405 -4.46 -24.24 -9.76
C ARG A 405 -3.72 -23.13 -9.05
N SER A 406 -2.43 -23.03 -9.27
CA SER A 406 -1.58 -22.03 -8.59
C SER A 406 -0.70 -21.23 -9.56
N MET A 407 -0.62 -21.63 -10.83
CA MET A 407 0.26 -20.98 -11.80
C MET A 407 -0.29 -19.65 -12.26
N ILE A 408 0.52 -18.60 -12.13
CA ILE A 408 0.29 -17.28 -12.72
C ILE A 408 1.21 -17.16 -13.93
N VAL A 409 0.66 -16.84 -15.09
CA VAL A 409 1.43 -16.43 -16.26
C VAL A 409 1.43 -14.91 -16.36
N ALA A 410 2.60 -14.32 -16.43
CA ALA A 410 2.81 -12.88 -16.64
C ALA A 410 3.83 -12.65 -17.75
N PHE A 411 4.00 -11.42 -18.20
CA PHE A 411 4.85 -11.12 -19.35
C PHE A 411 5.99 -10.18 -19.00
N HIS A 412 7.17 -10.41 -19.58
CA HIS A 412 8.29 -9.48 -19.49
C HIS A 412 7.87 -8.10 -20.02
N GLY A 413 8.28 -7.06 -19.30
CA GLY A 413 7.82 -5.69 -19.54
C GLY A 413 6.51 -5.34 -18.85
N GLY A 414 5.75 -6.33 -18.33
CA GLY A 414 4.51 -6.11 -17.59
C GLY A 414 4.73 -5.48 -16.21
N PHE A 415 3.74 -4.73 -15.76
CA PHE A 415 3.68 -4.10 -14.45
C PHE A 415 2.32 -4.33 -13.81
N GLY A 416 2.24 -5.17 -12.79
CA GLY A 416 0.99 -5.49 -12.07
C GLY A 416 0.83 -4.76 -10.73
N GLY A 417 1.82 -3.94 -10.34
CA GLY A 417 1.78 -3.25 -9.04
C GLY A 417 3.00 -3.54 -8.16
N LYS A 418 2.97 -3.00 -6.95
CA LYS A 418 4.08 -3.08 -5.99
C LYS A 418 3.69 -3.60 -4.61
N THR A 419 2.45 -4.01 -4.38
CA THR A 419 2.07 -4.80 -3.21
C THR A 419 2.59 -6.23 -3.36
N LEU A 420 2.63 -7.00 -2.27
CA LEU A 420 3.37 -8.27 -2.25
C LEU A 420 2.88 -9.28 -3.31
N LEU A 421 1.58 -9.47 -3.45
CA LEU A 421 1.06 -10.40 -4.47
C LEU A 421 1.00 -9.77 -5.86
N ALA A 422 0.67 -8.49 -5.99
CA ALA A 422 0.67 -7.78 -7.26
C ALA A 422 2.04 -7.74 -7.94
N LEU A 423 3.14 -7.89 -7.16
CA LEU A 423 4.49 -8.07 -7.70
C LEU A 423 4.62 -9.29 -8.62
N SER A 424 3.74 -10.29 -8.51
CA SER A 424 3.72 -11.42 -9.46
C SER A 424 3.44 -10.99 -10.89
N GLY A 425 2.67 -9.94 -11.12
CA GLY A 425 2.47 -9.33 -12.44
C GLY A 425 3.60 -8.38 -12.90
N THR A 426 4.57 -8.08 -12.00
CA THR A 426 5.68 -7.15 -12.29
C THR A 426 6.95 -7.93 -12.61
N ALA A 427 7.23 -8.13 -13.90
CA ALA A 427 8.30 -9.01 -14.35
C ALA A 427 9.73 -8.50 -14.11
N LYS A 428 9.91 -7.19 -13.90
CA LYS A 428 11.25 -6.59 -13.74
C LYS A 428 11.85 -6.93 -12.38
N ASN A 429 12.95 -7.71 -12.38
CA ASN A 429 13.65 -8.15 -11.16
C ASN A 429 14.00 -7.02 -10.19
N TYR A 430 14.32 -5.83 -10.70
CA TYR A 430 14.61 -4.65 -9.90
C TYR A 430 13.56 -4.36 -8.82
N TYR A 431 12.27 -4.60 -9.10
CA TYR A 431 11.20 -4.38 -8.12
C TYR A 431 11.02 -5.51 -7.11
N ARG A 432 11.70 -6.65 -7.31
CA ARG A 432 11.55 -7.87 -6.50
C ARG A 432 12.80 -8.26 -5.71
N THR A 433 13.95 -7.66 -6.02
CA THR A 433 15.25 -7.98 -5.39
C THR A 433 15.21 -7.79 -3.87
N ASN A 434 15.67 -8.79 -3.12
CA ASN A 434 15.71 -8.82 -1.65
C ASN A 434 14.34 -8.73 -0.95
N LEU A 435 13.25 -9.06 -1.63
CA LEU A 435 11.90 -9.09 -1.05
C LEU A 435 11.40 -10.51 -0.77
N ASP A 436 12.21 -11.53 -1.08
CA ASP A 436 11.84 -12.92 -0.87
C ASP A 436 11.52 -13.24 0.61
N PRO A 437 10.59 -14.18 0.84
CA PRO A 437 9.89 -14.97 -0.16
C PRO A 437 8.70 -14.22 -0.80
N LEU A 438 8.59 -14.32 -2.12
CA LEU A 438 7.43 -13.86 -2.91
C LEU A 438 6.65 -15.08 -3.42
N TYR A 439 5.45 -14.85 -3.98
CA TYR A 439 4.67 -15.92 -4.58
C TYR A 439 5.48 -16.66 -5.66
N ALA A 440 5.65 -17.96 -5.49
CA ALA A 440 6.64 -18.74 -6.24
C ALA A 440 6.14 -19.23 -7.61
N ASN A 441 4.83 -19.49 -7.74
CA ASN A 441 4.27 -20.12 -8.92
C ASN A 441 3.94 -19.09 -10.01
N VAL A 442 4.96 -18.40 -10.50
CA VAL A 442 4.85 -17.40 -11.58
C VAL A 442 5.81 -17.71 -12.70
N VAL A 443 5.32 -17.70 -13.91
CA VAL A 443 6.13 -17.81 -15.14
C VAL A 443 6.06 -16.49 -15.91
N TYR A 444 7.22 -16.02 -16.37
CA TYR A 444 7.33 -14.82 -17.18
C TYR A 444 7.73 -15.17 -18.61
N LEU A 445 6.89 -14.81 -19.57
CA LEU A 445 7.15 -14.97 -21.00
C LEU A 445 7.51 -13.64 -21.66
N ASN A 446 8.36 -13.69 -22.68
CA ASN A 446 8.54 -12.53 -23.55
C ASN A 446 7.40 -12.46 -24.58
N PRO A 447 6.47 -11.51 -24.49
CA PRO A 447 5.31 -11.48 -25.38
C PRO A 447 5.66 -11.14 -26.83
N PHE A 448 6.89 -10.68 -27.07
CA PHE A 448 7.41 -10.26 -28.37
C PHE A 448 8.42 -11.25 -28.97
N ALA A 449 8.55 -12.43 -28.38
CA ALA A 449 9.34 -13.51 -28.98
C ALA A 449 8.53 -14.18 -30.10
N ASP A 450 9.19 -14.60 -31.17
CA ASP A 450 8.54 -15.24 -32.33
C ASP A 450 7.81 -16.54 -31.93
N ASP A 451 8.24 -17.20 -30.87
CA ASP A 451 7.70 -18.43 -30.34
C ASP A 451 6.85 -18.25 -29.06
N ALA A 452 6.47 -17.02 -28.71
CA ALA A 452 5.72 -16.71 -27.48
C ALA A 452 4.45 -17.53 -27.32
N ALA A 453 3.65 -17.65 -28.36
CA ALA A 453 2.44 -18.47 -28.39
C ALA A 453 2.75 -19.97 -28.17
N THR A 454 3.81 -20.49 -28.79
CA THR A 454 4.25 -21.88 -28.62
C THR A 454 4.71 -22.17 -27.18
N GLN A 455 5.46 -21.24 -26.58
CA GLN A 455 5.89 -21.36 -25.18
C GLN A 455 4.68 -21.35 -24.23
N LEU A 456 3.71 -20.45 -24.46
CA LEU A 456 2.50 -20.40 -23.65
C LEU A 456 1.68 -21.68 -23.76
N GLU A 457 1.52 -22.22 -24.98
CA GLU A 457 0.83 -23.48 -25.23
C GLU A 457 1.53 -24.65 -24.52
N GLN A 458 2.86 -24.70 -24.54
CA GLN A 458 3.62 -25.73 -23.84
C GLN A 458 3.38 -25.67 -22.32
N ILE A 459 3.34 -24.47 -21.73
CA ILE A 459 3.03 -24.29 -20.30
C ILE A 459 1.60 -24.77 -20.02
N ALA A 460 0.62 -24.34 -20.82
CA ALA A 460 -0.77 -24.70 -20.63
C ALA A 460 -1.06 -26.21 -20.78
N SER A 461 -0.23 -26.92 -21.57
CA SER A 461 -0.34 -28.38 -21.75
C SER A 461 0.24 -29.18 -20.58
N THR A 462 1.18 -28.60 -19.83
CA THR A 462 1.91 -29.30 -18.75
C THR A 462 1.52 -28.84 -17.35
N THR A 463 0.98 -27.63 -17.22
CA THR A 463 0.71 -27.01 -15.90
C THR A 463 -0.67 -26.36 -15.89
N PRO A 464 -1.49 -26.65 -14.86
CA PRO A 464 -2.80 -26.00 -14.71
C PRO A 464 -2.62 -24.50 -14.37
N ILE A 465 -2.89 -23.63 -15.34
CA ILE A 465 -2.82 -22.17 -15.17
C ILE A 465 -4.06 -21.69 -14.42
N ALA A 466 -3.86 -20.91 -13.35
CA ALA A 466 -4.93 -20.23 -12.63
C ALA A 466 -5.33 -18.93 -13.33
N VAL A 467 -4.34 -18.08 -13.65
CA VAL A 467 -4.58 -16.78 -14.27
C VAL A 467 -3.46 -16.41 -15.24
N ILE A 468 -3.84 -15.81 -16.36
CA ILE A 468 -2.95 -15.14 -17.31
C ILE A 468 -3.16 -13.64 -17.12
N GLN A 469 -2.11 -12.92 -16.72
CA GLN A 469 -2.16 -11.48 -16.46
C GLN A 469 -1.39 -10.72 -17.54
N LEU A 470 -2.02 -9.71 -18.15
CA LEU A 470 -1.39 -8.85 -19.14
C LEU A 470 -1.95 -7.42 -19.14
N GLU A 471 -1.14 -6.48 -19.63
CA GLU A 471 -1.56 -5.17 -20.13
C GLU A 471 -1.68 -5.29 -21.66
N LEU A 472 -2.75 -4.80 -22.28
CA LEU A 472 -2.89 -4.81 -23.76
C LEU A 472 -1.80 -3.97 -24.43
N ILE A 473 -1.47 -2.84 -23.82
CA ILE A 473 -0.30 -2.01 -24.16
C ILE A 473 0.55 -1.88 -22.91
N GLN A 474 1.75 -2.44 -22.94
CA GLN A 474 2.66 -2.39 -21.80
C GLN A 474 3.20 -0.98 -21.57
N GLY A 475 2.82 -0.33 -20.46
CA GLY A 475 3.31 1.00 -20.12
C GLY A 475 4.81 1.01 -19.81
N VAL A 476 5.23 0.28 -18.80
CA VAL A 476 6.64 0.18 -18.35
C VAL A 476 7.51 -0.57 -19.37
N GLY A 477 6.91 -1.44 -20.16
CA GLY A 477 7.56 -2.22 -21.23
C GLY A 477 7.94 -1.42 -22.47
N GLY A 478 7.69 -0.11 -22.49
CA GLY A 478 8.09 0.78 -23.58
C GLY A 478 6.95 1.16 -24.53
N VAL A 479 5.72 1.18 -24.03
CA VAL A 479 4.48 1.51 -24.76
C VAL A 479 4.34 0.60 -25.99
N ARG A 480 4.34 -0.72 -25.73
CA ARG A 480 4.28 -1.73 -26.77
C ARG A 480 2.98 -2.53 -26.68
N GLU A 481 2.30 -2.64 -27.81
CA GLU A 481 1.09 -3.44 -27.97
C GLU A 481 1.40 -4.94 -28.00
N ILE A 482 0.59 -5.75 -27.30
CA ILE A 482 0.72 -7.21 -27.32
C ILE A 482 0.32 -7.73 -28.72
N PRO A 483 1.10 -8.63 -29.35
CA PRO A 483 0.78 -9.16 -30.68
C PRO A 483 -0.56 -9.91 -30.70
N ASP A 484 -1.38 -9.68 -31.74
CA ASP A 484 -2.67 -10.35 -31.94
C ASP A 484 -2.55 -11.87 -31.90
N SER A 485 -1.51 -12.43 -32.51
CA SER A 485 -1.28 -13.88 -32.51
C SER A 485 -1.10 -14.46 -31.11
N LEU A 486 -0.55 -13.70 -30.17
CA LEU A 486 -0.46 -14.11 -28.78
C LEU A 486 -1.81 -13.96 -28.06
N LEU A 487 -2.57 -12.90 -28.37
CA LEU A 487 -3.92 -12.71 -27.83
C LEU A 487 -4.87 -13.83 -28.28
N ASP A 488 -4.83 -14.24 -29.52
CA ASP A 488 -5.60 -15.37 -30.05
C ASP A 488 -5.25 -16.68 -29.30
N CYS A 489 -3.95 -16.95 -29.12
CA CYS A 489 -3.50 -18.11 -28.35
C CYS A 489 -3.97 -18.08 -26.87
N ILE A 490 -3.91 -16.89 -26.23
CA ILE A 490 -4.41 -16.71 -24.85
C ILE A 490 -5.90 -17.04 -24.77
N GLU A 491 -6.70 -16.57 -25.73
CA GLU A 491 -8.15 -16.83 -25.75
C GLU A 491 -8.45 -18.31 -25.99
N GLU A 492 -7.75 -18.98 -26.91
CA GLU A 492 -7.89 -20.44 -27.13
C GLU A 492 -7.55 -21.23 -25.87
N ILE A 493 -6.45 -20.89 -25.19
CA ILE A 493 -6.05 -21.53 -23.93
C ILE A 493 -7.12 -21.31 -22.86
N ARG A 494 -7.60 -20.07 -22.71
CA ARG A 494 -8.66 -19.73 -21.76
C ARG A 494 -9.91 -20.57 -21.96
N GLN A 495 -10.38 -20.64 -23.20
CA GLN A 495 -11.58 -21.42 -23.54
C GLN A 495 -11.41 -22.93 -23.27
N ARG A 496 -10.26 -23.49 -23.62
CA ARG A 496 -9.97 -24.92 -23.46
C ARG A 496 -9.71 -25.32 -22.01
N THR A 497 -8.99 -24.48 -21.26
CA THR A 497 -8.53 -24.85 -19.91
C THR A 497 -9.38 -24.26 -18.80
N GLY A 498 -10.13 -23.18 -19.05
CA GLY A 498 -10.85 -22.41 -18.04
C GLY A 498 -9.92 -21.54 -17.17
N ALA A 499 -8.67 -21.26 -17.61
CA ALA A 499 -7.80 -20.29 -16.96
C ALA A 499 -8.46 -18.91 -16.95
N PHE A 500 -8.31 -18.16 -15.85
CA PHE A 500 -8.79 -16.80 -15.82
C PHE A 500 -7.87 -15.88 -16.63
N LEU A 501 -8.46 -14.88 -17.27
CA LEU A 501 -7.75 -13.80 -17.95
C LEU A 501 -7.92 -12.53 -17.13
N PHE A 502 -6.80 -11.97 -16.69
CA PHE A 502 -6.74 -10.68 -16.03
C PHE A 502 -6.10 -9.66 -16.97
N VAL A 503 -6.92 -8.75 -17.51
CA VAL A 503 -6.47 -7.64 -18.36
C VAL A 503 -6.33 -6.40 -17.47
N ASP A 504 -5.10 -5.88 -17.36
CA ASP A 504 -4.81 -4.67 -16.60
C ASP A 504 -4.98 -3.44 -17.49
N GLU A 505 -6.06 -2.72 -17.29
CA GLU A 505 -6.39 -1.49 -18.03
C GLU A 505 -6.23 -0.22 -17.19
N ILE A 506 -5.40 -0.25 -16.14
CA ILE A 506 -5.16 0.93 -15.30
C ILE A 506 -4.61 2.11 -16.12
N GLN A 507 -3.76 1.85 -17.12
CA GLN A 507 -3.26 2.88 -18.03
C GLN A 507 -4.03 2.98 -19.35
N THR A 508 -4.61 1.90 -19.82
CA THR A 508 -5.25 1.81 -21.15
C THR A 508 -6.76 2.01 -21.12
N GLY A 509 -7.41 1.76 -20.00
CA GLY A 509 -8.85 1.86 -19.86
C GLY A 509 -9.45 3.25 -20.03
N MET A 510 -10.78 3.36 -20.02
CA MET A 510 -11.54 4.59 -20.15
C MET A 510 -11.26 5.34 -21.47
N PHE A 511 -11.30 4.60 -22.59
CA PHE A 511 -11.13 5.13 -23.95
C PHE A 511 -9.76 5.79 -24.22
N ARG A 512 -8.70 5.37 -23.51
CA ARG A 512 -7.33 5.83 -23.80
C ARG A 512 -6.67 5.09 -24.96
N THR A 513 -7.22 3.94 -25.31
CA THR A 513 -6.79 3.09 -26.44
C THR A 513 -7.94 2.87 -27.40
#